data_d54b2bfe2dbf7c6baa8452d76ae30369
#
_entry.id   d54b2bfe2dbf7c6baa8452d76ae30369
#
_cell.length_a   1.000
_cell.length_b   1.000
_cell.length_c   1.000
_cell.angle_alpha   90.00
_cell.angle_beta   90.00
_cell.angle_gamma   90.00
#
_symmetry.space_group_name_H-M   'P 1'
#
loop_
_entity.id
_entity.type
_entity.pdbx_description
1 polymer ?
#
loop_
_entity_poly.entity_id
_entity_poly.type
_entity_poly.pdbx_seq_one_letter_code
_entity_poly.pdbx_strand_id
1 'polypeptide(L)'
;MAADQPDRQPAGRQPADRRPTDRRVRLRLRWLIAVVAVMAILTAGWPLLNIAVSDRQPVAAGSALTIGPGAPDAARLRVGPGWYLESDQSNPHRVYSLRRGPAAMSISYAALVGRAGPGQLWPALRRVLQLSHPGARLGRPAAVTSIHGSHGVTGTVRGESLSGVATVYPGPSGNFAIEIVVLVPRSASPVLIATATRMTRSLQFPVGKRFSPSQQVSPGPRVSPGPRVTRGPGLTSGRP
;
A
#
# COMPACT_ATOMS: atom_id res chain seq x y z
N MET A 1 -109.40 -11.45 30.46
CA MET A 1 -108.56 -10.95 29.36
C MET A 1 -107.17 -10.76 29.92
N ALA A 2 -106.34 -11.75 29.75
CA ALA A 2 -104.94 -11.75 30.23
C ALA A 2 -104.01 -11.45 29.06
N ALA A 3 -103.22 -10.45 29.25
CA ALA A 3 -102.19 -10.10 28.26
C ALA A 3 -100.86 -10.80 28.60
N ASP A 4 -100.46 -11.61 27.69
CA ASP A 4 -99.27 -12.40 27.69
C ASP A 4 -98.02 -11.47 27.45
N GLN A 5 -97.03 -11.55 28.36
CA GLN A 5 -95.83 -10.75 28.28
C GLN A 5 -94.65 -11.70 27.93
N PRO A 6 -94.04 -11.57 26.77
CA PRO A 6 -92.94 -12.42 26.40
C PRO A 6 -91.65 -12.03 27.13
N ASP A 7 -91.03 -13.05 27.67
CA ASP A 7 -89.75 -13.12 28.34
C ASP A 7 -88.62 -12.57 27.46
N ARG A 8 -87.88 -11.52 27.93
CA ARG A 8 -86.67 -11.02 27.32
C ARG A 8 -85.50 -11.77 27.90
N GLN A 9 -84.95 -12.70 27.12
CA GLN A 9 -83.65 -13.30 27.40
C GLN A 9 -82.52 -12.27 27.33
N PRO A 10 -81.60 -12.20 28.32
CA PRO A 10 -80.45 -11.33 28.29
C PRO A 10 -79.40 -11.90 27.31
N ALA A 11 -79.04 -11.08 26.36
CA ALA A 11 -77.96 -11.38 25.39
C ALA A 11 -76.65 -11.64 26.13
N GLY A 12 -76.16 -12.87 26.03
CA GLY A 12 -74.86 -13.29 26.53
C GLY A 12 -73.73 -12.51 25.86
N ARG A 13 -72.97 -11.72 26.63
CA ARG A 13 -71.76 -11.12 26.25
C ARG A 13 -70.74 -12.23 26.03
N GLN A 14 -70.43 -12.55 24.78
CA GLN A 14 -69.26 -13.38 24.41
C GLN A 14 -67.98 -12.65 24.84
N PRO A 15 -67.10 -13.28 25.63
CA PRO A 15 -65.77 -12.72 25.94
C PRO A 15 -64.94 -12.66 24.64
N ALA A 16 -64.51 -11.45 24.32
CA ALA A 16 -63.61 -11.20 23.19
C ALA A 16 -62.33 -12.04 23.36
N ASP A 17 -62.23 -13.09 22.57
CA ASP A 17 -61.06 -13.98 22.46
C ASP A 17 -59.85 -13.16 21.98
N ARG A 18 -59.10 -12.66 22.96
CA ARG A 18 -57.84 -11.94 22.69
C ARG A 18 -56.81 -12.94 22.23
N ARG A 19 -56.70 -13.13 20.88
CA ARG A 19 -55.75 -14.01 20.21
C ARG A 19 -54.31 -13.68 20.65
N PRO A 20 -53.60 -14.65 21.24
CA PRO A 20 -52.21 -14.45 21.73
C PRO A 20 -51.17 -14.35 20.59
N THR A 21 -51.57 -14.28 19.33
CA THR A 21 -50.72 -14.25 18.14
C THR A 21 -49.96 -12.95 17.94
N ASP A 22 -50.44 -11.85 18.50
CA ASP A 22 -49.87 -10.50 18.24
C ASP A 22 -48.51 -10.27 18.93
N ARG A 23 -48.22 -10.96 20.03
CA ARG A 23 -46.94 -10.79 20.77
C ARG A 23 -45.75 -11.42 20.06
N ARG A 24 -45.93 -12.57 19.41
CA ARG A 24 -44.86 -13.28 18.70
C ARG A 24 -44.50 -12.58 17.39
N VAL A 25 -45.49 -11.99 16.72
CA VAL A 25 -45.26 -11.22 15.47
C VAL A 25 -44.50 -9.93 15.78
N ARG A 26 -44.83 -9.22 16.86
CA ARG A 26 -44.11 -8.00 17.28
C ARG A 26 -42.68 -8.27 17.73
N LEU A 27 -42.39 -9.40 18.36
CA LEU A 27 -41.01 -9.80 18.69
C LEU A 27 -40.18 -10.09 17.45
N ARG A 28 -40.72 -10.83 16.48
CA ARG A 28 -40.05 -11.14 15.22
C ARG A 28 -39.76 -9.88 14.38
N LEU A 29 -40.73 -8.94 14.35
CA LEU A 29 -40.55 -7.67 13.65
C LEU A 29 -39.45 -6.81 14.29
N ARG A 30 -39.37 -6.75 15.62
CA ARG A 30 -38.29 -6.05 16.32
C ARG A 30 -36.92 -6.63 16.05
N TRP A 31 -36.81 -7.95 16.01
CA TRP A 31 -35.54 -8.63 15.63
C TRP A 31 -35.16 -8.36 14.18
N LEU A 32 -36.13 -8.36 13.27
CA LEU A 32 -35.90 -8.03 11.86
C LEU A 32 -35.41 -6.59 11.68
N ILE A 33 -36.05 -5.64 12.37
CA ILE A 33 -35.64 -4.23 12.36
C ILE A 33 -34.24 -4.07 12.95
N ALA A 34 -33.89 -4.78 14.03
CA ALA A 34 -32.56 -4.74 14.63
C ALA A 34 -31.49 -5.29 13.67
N VAL A 35 -31.76 -6.41 13.00
CA VAL A 35 -30.85 -6.99 12.01
C VAL A 35 -30.67 -6.06 10.81
N VAL A 36 -31.75 -5.48 10.28
CA VAL A 36 -31.67 -4.52 9.17
C VAL A 36 -30.92 -3.26 9.58
N ALA A 37 -31.13 -2.75 10.79
CA ALA A 37 -30.38 -1.60 11.31
C ALA A 37 -28.88 -1.89 11.46
N VAL A 38 -28.51 -3.07 11.97
CA VAL A 38 -27.11 -3.50 12.07
C VAL A 38 -26.49 -3.63 10.68
N MET A 39 -27.20 -4.26 9.73
CA MET A 39 -26.72 -4.37 8.35
C MET A 39 -26.59 -3.00 7.68
N ALA A 40 -27.51 -2.07 7.91
CA ALA A 40 -27.43 -0.70 7.41
C ALA A 40 -26.24 0.06 8.02
N ILE A 41 -25.98 -0.11 9.31
CA ILE A 41 -24.82 0.49 9.98
C ILE A 41 -23.52 -0.11 9.45
N LEU A 42 -23.45 -1.42 9.21
CA LEU A 42 -22.25 -2.07 8.66
C LEU A 42 -22.02 -1.69 7.21
N THR A 43 -23.06 -1.60 6.39
CA THR A 43 -22.92 -1.29 4.96
C THR A 43 -22.71 0.20 4.67
N ALA A 44 -23.36 1.09 5.40
CA ALA A 44 -23.24 2.54 5.23
C ALA A 44 -22.24 3.17 6.20
N GLY A 45 -22.10 2.63 7.41
CA GLY A 45 -21.20 3.15 8.44
C GLY A 45 -19.73 2.87 8.13
N TRP A 46 -19.42 1.72 7.54
CA TRP A 46 -18.02 1.38 7.16
C TRP A 46 -17.41 2.35 6.13
N PRO A 47 -18.07 2.67 5.00
CA PRO A 47 -17.56 3.69 4.08
C PRO A 47 -17.44 5.07 4.71
N LEU A 48 -18.41 5.47 5.57
CA LEU A 48 -18.38 6.76 6.27
C LEU A 48 -17.24 6.82 7.30
N LEU A 49 -17.03 5.74 8.05
CA LEU A 49 -15.90 5.60 8.96
C LEU A 49 -14.56 5.64 8.21
N ASN A 50 -14.47 4.95 7.08
CA ASN A 50 -13.28 4.93 6.23
C ASN A 50 -12.97 6.31 5.61
N ILE A 51 -13.99 7.12 5.34
CA ILE A 51 -13.82 8.52 4.89
C ILE A 51 -13.41 9.43 6.07
N ALA A 52 -13.96 9.20 7.27
CA ALA A 52 -13.67 10.00 8.47
C ALA A 52 -12.29 9.68 9.06
N VAL A 53 -11.82 8.45 8.94
CA VAL A 53 -10.48 7.97 9.35
C VAL A 53 -9.53 7.98 8.14
N SER A 54 -9.65 8.95 7.25
CA SER A 54 -8.65 9.18 6.19
C SER A 54 -7.32 9.52 6.87
N ASP A 55 -6.47 8.52 7.07
CA ASP A 55 -5.11 8.63 7.61
C ASP A 55 -4.18 9.39 6.62
N ARG A 56 -4.57 10.62 6.30
CA ARG A 56 -3.77 11.52 5.49
C ARG A 56 -2.77 12.22 6.38
N GLN A 57 -1.54 11.81 6.29
CA GLN A 57 -0.45 12.46 7.00
C GLN A 57 0.19 13.53 6.11
N PRO A 58 0.24 14.81 6.53
CA PRO A 58 0.94 15.82 5.78
C PRO A 58 2.44 15.48 5.73
N VAL A 59 2.99 15.47 4.53
CA VAL A 59 4.43 15.24 4.33
C VAL A 59 5.14 16.58 4.31
N ALA A 60 6.13 16.75 5.18
CA ALA A 60 6.89 17.98 5.21
C ALA A 60 7.61 18.23 3.86
N ALA A 61 7.55 19.46 3.37
CA ALA A 61 8.22 19.82 2.13
C ALA A 61 9.74 19.58 2.24
N GLY A 62 10.32 18.94 1.23
CA GLY A 62 11.75 18.59 1.21
C GLY A 62 12.10 17.30 1.96
N SER A 63 11.17 16.70 2.68
CA SER A 63 11.42 15.40 3.30
C SER A 63 11.72 14.33 2.25
N ALA A 64 12.56 13.37 2.60
CA ALA A 64 12.90 12.24 1.73
C ALA A 64 12.10 11.00 2.12
N LEU A 65 11.33 10.46 1.19
CA LEU A 65 10.76 9.13 1.30
C LEU A 65 11.78 8.10 0.82
N THR A 66 11.98 7.06 1.63
CA THR A 66 12.82 5.91 1.25
C THR A 66 11.91 4.74 0.92
N ILE A 67 12.05 4.18 -0.28
CA ILE A 67 11.25 3.05 -0.75
C ILE A 67 12.17 1.88 -1.09
N GLY A 68 11.76 0.68 -0.71
CA GLY A 68 12.47 -0.58 -0.94
C GLY A 68 12.90 -1.26 0.36
N PRO A 69 13.49 -2.45 0.27
CA PRO A 69 13.82 -3.28 1.44
C PRO A 69 14.98 -2.74 2.29
N GLY A 70 15.68 -1.72 1.80
CA GLY A 70 16.84 -1.12 2.45
C GLY A 70 18.03 -0.99 1.49
N ALA A 71 19.08 -0.31 1.93
CA ALA A 71 20.29 -0.17 1.09
C ALA A 71 20.98 -1.54 0.90
N PRO A 72 21.49 -1.86 -0.31
CA PRO A 72 21.61 -0.98 -1.48
C PRO A 72 20.34 -0.91 -2.37
N ASP A 73 19.33 -1.74 -2.11
CA ASP A 73 18.15 -1.93 -2.97
C ASP A 73 16.99 -1.03 -2.56
N ALA A 74 17.28 0.22 -2.26
CA ALA A 74 16.30 1.24 -1.95
C ALA A 74 16.50 2.48 -2.81
N ALA A 75 15.48 3.33 -2.88
CA ALA A 75 15.56 4.63 -3.50
C ALA A 75 15.05 5.72 -2.56
N ARG A 76 15.52 6.93 -2.74
CA ARG A 76 15.04 8.12 -2.03
C ARG A 76 14.43 9.10 -3.01
N LEU A 77 13.30 9.67 -2.61
CA LEU A 77 12.61 10.67 -3.40
C LEU A 77 12.24 11.85 -2.49
N ARG A 78 12.54 13.08 -2.91
CA ARG A 78 12.19 14.28 -2.15
C ARG A 78 10.76 14.71 -2.46
N VAL A 79 9.98 14.91 -1.41
CA VAL A 79 8.57 15.30 -1.53
C VAL A 79 8.46 16.83 -1.60
N GLY A 80 7.70 17.32 -2.58
CA GLY A 80 7.37 18.73 -2.69
C GLY A 80 6.34 19.19 -1.66
N PRO A 81 6.04 20.48 -1.59
CA PRO A 81 5.06 21.01 -0.64
C PRO A 81 3.63 20.57 -1.00
N GLY A 82 2.80 20.41 0.05
CA GLY A 82 1.37 20.18 -0.06
C GLY A 82 0.97 18.76 -0.47
N TRP A 83 1.86 17.78 -0.35
CA TRP A 83 1.55 16.36 -0.50
C TRP A 83 1.17 15.74 0.83
N TYR A 84 0.22 14.82 0.79
CA TYR A 84 -0.23 14.00 1.91
C TYR A 84 0.07 12.54 1.59
N LEU A 85 0.56 11.82 2.57
CA LEU A 85 0.72 10.36 2.51
C LEU A 85 -0.61 9.70 2.87
N GLU A 86 -1.08 8.78 2.04
CA GLU A 86 -2.21 7.90 2.35
C GLU A 86 -1.64 6.66 3.06
N SER A 87 -1.65 6.69 4.41
CA SER A 87 -0.96 5.69 5.24
C SER A 87 -1.56 4.31 5.10
N ASP A 88 -2.88 4.22 4.89
CA ASP A 88 -3.63 2.98 4.65
C ASP A 88 -3.24 2.26 3.35
N GLN A 89 -2.77 3.02 2.35
CA GLN A 89 -2.34 2.53 1.04
C GLN A 89 -0.83 2.51 0.87
N SER A 90 -0.09 2.81 1.92
CA SER A 90 1.36 2.97 1.86
C SER A 90 2.09 1.89 2.66
N ASN A 91 3.10 1.31 2.03
CA ASN A 91 4.05 0.39 2.65
C ASN A 91 5.46 0.79 2.20
N PRO A 92 6.34 1.25 3.11
CA PRO A 92 7.68 1.74 2.76
C PRO A 92 8.55 0.76 1.96
N HIS A 93 8.29 -0.55 2.10
CA HIS A 93 9.04 -1.58 1.37
C HIS A 93 8.52 -1.82 -0.05
N ARG A 94 7.30 -1.37 -0.36
CA ARG A 94 6.64 -1.71 -1.64
C ARG A 94 6.04 -0.53 -2.37
N VAL A 95 5.28 0.33 -1.68
CA VAL A 95 4.51 1.39 -2.34
C VAL A 95 4.26 2.57 -1.40
N TYR A 96 4.36 3.77 -1.94
CA TYR A 96 3.81 4.97 -1.33
C TYR A 96 2.67 5.50 -2.19
N SER A 97 1.55 5.80 -1.57
CA SER A 97 0.44 6.54 -2.16
C SER A 97 0.44 7.95 -1.61
N LEU A 98 0.56 8.93 -2.50
CA LEU A 98 0.62 10.35 -2.16
C LEU A 98 -0.49 11.09 -2.88
N ARG A 99 -1.08 12.07 -2.21
CA ARG A 99 -2.13 12.91 -2.78
C ARG A 99 -1.88 14.38 -2.58
N ARG A 100 -2.18 15.20 -3.61
CA ARG A 100 -2.15 16.65 -3.53
C ARG A 100 -3.35 17.22 -4.29
N GLY A 101 -4.39 17.65 -3.57
CA GLY A 101 -5.66 18.02 -4.18
C GLY A 101 -6.19 16.87 -5.07
N PRO A 102 -6.48 17.12 -6.36
CA PRO A 102 -6.95 16.10 -7.28
C PRO A 102 -5.84 15.19 -7.83
N ALA A 103 -4.56 15.50 -7.58
CA ALA A 103 -3.44 14.70 -8.05
C ALA A 103 -3.17 13.53 -7.13
N ALA A 104 -3.03 12.34 -7.71
CA ALA A 104 -2.56 11.13 -7.05
C ALA A 104 -1.19 10.73 -7.60
N MET A 105 -0.28 10.31 -6.74
CA MET A 105 1.03 9.78 -7.11
C MET A 105 1.26 8.47 -6.40
N SER A 106 1.54 7.43 -7.17
CA SER A 106 1.99 6.14 -6.64
C SER A 106 3.47 5.96 -6.94
N ILE A 107 4.24 5.54 -5.94
CA ILE A 107 5.66 5.23 -6.06
C ILE A 107 5.80 3.77 -5.63
N SER A 108 6.17 2.89 -6.54
CA SER A 108 6.22 1.44 -6.29
C SER A 108 7.64 0.91 -6.46
N TYR A 109 8.02 0.00 -5.59
CA TYR A 109 9.21 -0.82 -5.70
C TYR A 109 8.85 -2.13 -6.38
N ALA A 110 9.43 -2.39 -7.55
CA ALA A 110 9.26 -3.63 -8.30
C ALA A 110 10.54 -4.46 -8.22
N ALA A 111 10.48 -5.61 -7.53
CA ALA A 111 11.55 -6.59 -7.59
C ALA A 111 11.51 -7.32 -8.94
N LEU A 112 12.66 -7.53 -9.54
CA LEU A 112 12.80 -8.12 -10.87
C LEU A 112 13.45 -9.50 -10.79
N VAL A 113 12.95 -10.42 -11.59
CA VAL A 113 13.59 -11.71 -11.78
C VAL A 113 14.63 -11.56 -12.90
N GLY A 114 15.90 -11.41 -12.50
CA GLY A 114 17.00 -11.11 -13.41
C GLY A 114 17.12 -9.62 -13.74
N ARG A 115 18.10 -9.29 -14.55
CA ARG A 115 18.39 -7.89 -14.94
C ARG A 115 17.45 -7.46 -16.06
N ALA A 116 16.68 -6.42 -15.82
CA ALA A 116 15.81 -5.82 -16.82
C ALA A 116 16.21 -4.39 -17.13
N GLY A 117 16.36 -4.12 -18.42
CA GLY A 117 16.60 -2.75 -18.90
C GLY A 117 15.30 -1.96 -19.10
N PRO A 118 15.41 -0.64 -19.35
CA PRO A 118 14.24 0.25 -19.52
C PRO A 118 13.25 -0.23 -20.59
N GLY A 119 13.73 -0.86 -21.66
CA GLY A 119 12.90 -1.38 -22.74
C GLY A 119 11.96 -2.52 -22.33
N GLN A 120 12.35 -3.31 -21.32
CA GLN A 120 11.52 -4.40 -20.77
C GLN A 120 10.57 -3.91 -19.69
N LEU A 121 10.99 -2.90 -18.91
CA LEU A 121 10.20 -2.34 -17.82
C LEU A 121 8.99 -1.55 -18.31
N TRP A 122 9.11 -0.86 -19.43
CA TRP A 122 8.04 -0.04 -19.97
C TRP A 122 6.76 -0.83 -20.36
N PRO A 123 6.87 -1.97 -21.08
CA PRO A 123 5.71 -2.83 -21.31
C PRO A 123 5.11 -3.42 -20.04
N ALA A 124 5.92 -3.73 -19.03
CA ALA A 124 5.44 -4.22 -17.73
C ALA A 124 4.62 -3.15 -17.02
N LEU A 125 5.15 -1.92 -16.91
CA LEU A 125 4.43 -0.78 -16.35
C LEU A 125 3.09 -0.50 -17.08
N ARG A 126 3.07 -0.66 -18.42
CA ARG A 126 1.84 -0.54 -19.20
C ARG A 126 0.79 -1.54 -18.76
N ARG A 127 1.15 -2.80 -18.54
CA ARG A 127 0.22 -3.84 -18.08
C ARG A 127 -0.33 -3.53 -16.68
N VAL A 128 0.55 -3.14 -15.76
CA VAL A 128 0.15 -2.76 -14.39
C VAL A 128 -0.83 -1.59 -14.43
N LEU A 129 -0.52 -0.56 -15.21
CA LEU A 129 -1.38 0.61 -15.36
C LEU A 129 -2.76 0.24 -15.94
N GLN A 130 -2.81 -0.63 -16.95
CA GLN A 130 -4.07 -1.08 -17.55
C GLN A 130 -4.93 -1.91 -16.59
N LEU A 131 -4.31 -2.70 -15.73
CA LEU A 131 -5.03 -3.46 -14.69
C LEU A 131 -5.59 -2.54 -13.61
N SER A 132 -4.81 -1.54 -13.18
CA SER A 132 -5.22 -0.60 -12.12
C SER A 132 -6.20 0.47 -12.64
N HIS A 133 -6.09 0.84 -13.90
CA HIS A 133 -6.90 1.89 -14.54
C HIS A 133 -7.33 1.42 -15.94
N PRO A 134 -8.43 0.65 -16.03
CA PRO A 134 -8.96 0.18 -17.31
C PRO A 134 -9.21 1.37 -18.25
N GLY A 135 -8.75 1.27 -19.50
CA GLY A 135 -8.83 2.35 -20.49
C GLY A 135 -7.68 3.36 -20.45
N ALA A 136 -6.78 3.30 -19.45
CA ALA A 136 -5.57 4.11 -19.47
C ALA A 136 -4.58 3.61 -20.55
N ARG A 137 -4.00 4.56 -21.28
CA ARG A 137 -3.00 4.29 -22.32
C ARG A 137 -1.69 4.97 -21.94
N LEU A 138 -0.61 4.19 -21.97
CA LEU A 138 0.73 4.69 -21.77
C LEU A 138 1.34 5.08 -23.13
N GLY A 139 1.82 6.31 -23.23
CA GLY A 139 2.43 6.87 -24.43
C GLY A 139 3.80 6.25 -24.76
N ARG A 140 4.47 6.79 -25.78
CA ARG A 140 5.84 6.37 -26.12
C ARG A 140 6.80 6.71 -24.99
N PRO A 141 7.75 5.82 -24.67
CA PRO A 141 8.79 6.10 -23.68
C PRO A 141 9.78 7.13 -24.23
N ALA A 142 10.18 8.07 -23.38
CA ALA A 142 11.27 9.00 -23.61
C ALA A 142 12.30 8.81 -22.49
N ALA A 143 13.57 8.95 -22.81
CA ALA A 143 14.64 8.89 -21.82
C ALA A 143 14.48 10.04 -20.81
N VAL A 144 14.73 9.75 -19.53
CA VAL A 144 14.76 10.72 -18.45
C VAL A 144 15.97 10.47 -17.56
N THR A 145 16.56 11.56 -17.08
CA THR A 145 17.63 11.48 -16.07
C THR A 145 17.20 12.27 -14.84
N SER A 146 17.35 11.66 -13.68
CA SER A 146 17.13 12.36 -12.40
C SER A 146 18.22 13.40 -12.17
N ILE A 147 17.99 14.35 -11.26
CA ILE A 147 19.01 15.35 -10.87
C ILE A 147 20.24 14.72 -10.20
N HIS A 148 20.13 13.47 -9.78
CA HIS A 148 21.20 12.67 -9.17
C HIS A 148 21.83 11.67 -10.14
N GLY A 149 21.57 11.79 -11.47
CA GLY A 149 22.18 10.97 -12.50
C GLY A 149 21.54 9.59 -12.71
N SER A 150 20.41 9.29 -12.06
CA SER A 150 19.70 8.01 -12.31
C SER A 150 19.02 8.07 -13.68
N HIS A 151 19.29 7.09 -14.54
CA HIS A 151 18.69 6.99 -15.86
C HIS A 151 17.40 6.17 -15.81
N GLY A 152 16.38 6.60 -16.53
CA GLY A 152 15.10 5.94 -16.61
C GLY A 152 14.34 6.26 -17.89
N VAL A 153 13.09 5.88 -17.96
CA VAL A 153 12.16 6.24 -19.04
C VAL A 153 10.90 6.83 -18.46
N THR A 154 10.35 7.79 -19.17
CA THR A 154 9.10 8.49 -18.80
C THR A 154 8.17 8.58 -20.01
N GLY A 155 6.88 8.77 -19.76
CA GLY A 155 5.91 9.00 -20.82
C GLY A 155 4.56 9.45 -20.27
N THR A 156 3.73 9.96 -21.16
CA THR A 156 2.40 10.44 -20.80
C THR A 156 1.45 9.28 -20.54
N VAL A 157 0.55 9.46 -19.57
CA VAL A 157 -0.61 8.61 -19.33
C VAL A 157 -1.84 9.33 -19.81
N ARG A 158 -2.71 8.66 -20.58
CA ARG A 158 -3.99 9.18 -21.05
C ARG A 158 -5.06 8.15 -20.78
N GLY A 159 -6.10 8.53 -20.08
CA GLY A 159 -7.32 7.76 -19.87
C GLY A 159 -8.54 8.58 -20.28
N GLU A 160 -9.73 8.07 -20.10
CA GLU A 160 -10.97 8.74 -20.43
C GLU A 160 -11.14 10.03 -19.62
N SER A 161 -11.05 9.95 -18.29
CA SER A 161 -11.18 11.07 -17.35
C SER A 161 -9.86 11.52 -16.74
N LEU A 162 -8.76 10.77 -16.98
CA LEU A 162 -7.47 10.96 -16.35
C LEU A 162 -6.38 11.31 -17.35
N SER A 163 -5.41 12.09 -16.91
CA SER A 163 -4.16 12.34 -17.59
C SER A 163 -3.01 12.27 -16.59
N GLY A 164 -1.78 12.11 -17.08
CA GLY A 164 -0.66 12.04 -16.16
C GLY A 164 0.66 11.69 -16.81
N VAL A 165 1.60 11.29 -15.96
CA VAL A 165 2.95 10.88 -16.36
C VAL A 165 3.31 9.61 -15.59
N ALA A 166 3.91 8.66 -16.28
CA ALA A 166 4.53 7.49 -15.67
C ALA A 166 6.03 7.53 -15.93
N THR A 167 6.80 7.12 -14.94
CA THR A 167 8.27 7.09 -15.02
C THR A 167 8.76 5.82 -14.36
N VAL A 168 9.75 5.17 -14.94
CA VAL A 168 10.42 4.02 -14.34
C VAL A 168 11.91 4.22 -14.35
N TYR A 169 12.54 3.98 -13.20
CA TYR A 169 13.97 4.01 -13.00
C TYR A 169 14.46 2.61 -12.61
N PRO A 170 15.23 1.91 -13.45
CA PRO A 170 15.87 0.68 -13.04
C PRO A 170 16.90 0.96 -11.94
N GLY A 171 16.93 0.10 -10.95
CA GLY A 171 17.92 0.17 -9.87
C GLY A 171 19.33 -0.12 -10.38
N PRO A 172 20.37 0.33 -9.67
CA PRO A 172 21.77 0.16 -10.09
C PRO A 172 22.19 -1.30 -10.23
N SER A 173 21.62 -2.21 -9.44
CA SER A 173 21.85 -3.65 -9.53
C SER A 173 21.14 -4.30 -10.73
N GLY A 174 20.12 -3.64 -11.27
CA GLY A 174 19.24 -4.18 -12.31
C GLY A 174 18.23 -5.20 -11.79
N ASN A 175 18.21 -5.49 -10.49
CA ASN A 175 17.33 -6.49 -9.88
C ASN A 175 16.01 -5.89 -9.35
N PHE A 176 15.87 -4.58 -9.45
CA PHE A 176 14.64 -3.87 -9.09
C PHE A 176 14.45 -2.63 -9.94
N ALA A 177 13.26 -2.06 -9.89
CA ALA A 177 12.93 -0.77 -10.48
C ALA A 177 12.05 0.03 -9.54
N ILE A 178 12.11 1.35 -9.67
CA ILE A 178 11.16 2.27 -9.04
C ILE A 178 10.23 2.78 -10.13
N GLU A 179 8.95 2.50 -9.94
CA GLU A 179 7.88 2.95 -10.81
C GLU A 179 7.16 4.11 -10.15
N ILE A 180 7.00 5.21 -10.86
CA ILE A 180 6.30 6.41 -10.36
C ILE A 180 5.20 6.75 -11.35
N VAL A 181 3.96 6.72 -10.89
CA VAL A 181 2.78 7.05 -11.69
C VAL A 181 2.09 8.25 -11.05
N VAL A 182 1.91 9.30 -11.82
CA VAL A 182 1.20 10.51 -11.43
C VAL A 182 -0.05 10.61 -12.27
N LEU A 183 -1.20 10.68 -11.64
CA LEU A 183 -2.49 10.80 -12.29
C LEU A 183 -3.23 12.04 -11.77
N VAL A 184 -3.84 12.75 -12.69
CA VAL A 184 -4.71 13.90 -12.40
C VAL A 184 -5.97 13.81 -13.27
N PRO A 185 -7.11 14.36 -12.83
CA PRO A 185 -8.24 14.58 -13.72
C PRO A 185 -7.82 15.44 -14.94
N ARG A 186 -8.40 15.21 -16.09
CA ARG A 186 -8.07 16.01 -17.31
C ARG A 186 -8.32 17.50 -17.13
N SER A 187 -9.27 17.87 -16.27
CA SER A 187 -9.58 19.26 -15.92
C SER A 187 -8.57 19.89 -14.95
N ALA A 188 -7.63 19.12 -14.43
CA ALA A 188 -6.66 19.64 -13.46
C ALA A 188 -5.61 20.54 -14.12
N SER A 189 -5.11 21.48 -13.35
CA SER A 189 -4.05 22.42 -13.79
C SER A 189 -2.79 21.66 -14.23
N PRO A 190 -2.19 21.99 -15.37
CA PRO A 190 -0.92 21.41 -15.84
C PRO A 190 0.24 21.66 -14.86
N VAL A 191 0.14 22.68 -14.00
CA VAL A 191 1.11 22.97 -12.94
C VAL A 191 1.26 21.82 -11.95
N LEU A 192 0.18 21.08 -11.69
CA LEU A 192 0.23 19.90 -10.81
C LEU A 192 1.09 18.80 -11.41
N ILE A 193 0.93 18.51 -12.71
CA ILE A 193 1.74 17.52 -13.42
C ILE A 193 3.20 17.97 -13.45
N ALA A 194 3.46 19.24 -13.77
CA ALA A 194 4.83 19.77 -13.80
C ALA A 194 5.52 19.71 -12.44
N THR A 195 4.79 19.97 -11.36
CA THR A 195 5.31 19.89 -9.98
C THR A 195 5.62 18.44 -9.61
N ALA A 196 4.70 17.52 -9.93
CA ALA A 196 4.90 16.11 -9.69
C ALA A 196 6.07 15.55 -10.52
N THR A 197 6.19 15.94 -11.79
CA THR A 197 7.33 15.55 -12.66
C THR A 197 8.67 16.06 -12.12
N ARG A 198 8.72 17.27 -11.55
CA ARG A 198 9.92 17.73 -10.85
C ARG A 198 10.27 16.84 -9.66
N MET A 199 9.27 16.40 -8.92
CA MET A 199 9.44 15.50 -7.80
C MET A 199 10.00 14.13 -8.27
N THR A 200 9.51 13.57 -9.37
CA THR A 200 10.04 12.31 -9.91
C THR A 200 11.51 12.40 -10.30
N ARG A 201 11.95 13.57 -10.76
CA ARG A 201 13.36 13.80 -11.09
C ARG A 201 14.27 13.92 -9.87
N SER A 202 13.74 14.07 -8.66
CA SER A 202 14.54 14.08 -7.43
C SER A 202 14.93 12.69 -6.94
N LEU A 203 14.56 11.63 -7.67
CA LEU A 203 14.89 10.26 -7.30
C LEU A 203 16.40 10.05 -7.25
N GLN A 204 16.84 9.43 -6.18
CA GLN A 204 18.23 9.08 -5.92
C GLN A 204 18.31 7.63 -5.45
N PHE A 205 19.18 6.85 -6.06
CA PHE A 205 19.61 5.60 -5.48
C PHE A 205 20.76 5.85 -4.51
N PRO A 206 20.77 5.24 -3.31
CA PRO A 206 21.91 5.34 -2.42
C PRO A 206 23.12 4.80 -3.19
N VAL A 207 24.16 5.60 -3.25
CA VAL A 207 25.46 5.13 -3.75
C VAL A 207 25.89 4.09 -2.72
N GLY A 208 25.81 2.80 -3.08
CA GLY A 208 26.40 1.76 -2.28
C GLY A 208 27.84 2.19 -2.01
N LYS A 209 28.27 2.27 -0.75
CA LYS A 209 29.70 2.37 -0.48
C LYS A 209 30.32 1.24 -1.29
N ARG A 210 30.98 1.57 -2.39
CA ARG A 210 31.83 0.61 -3.08
C ARG A 210 32.75 0.14 -1.97
N PHE A 211 32.63 -1.11 -1.58
CA PHE A 211 33.66 -1.73 -0.77
C PHE A 211 34.93 -1.52 -1.56
N SER A 212 35.71 -0.52 -1.16
CA SER A 212 37.09 -0.41 -1.67
C SER A 212 37.72 -1.72 -1.24
N PRO A 213 38.19 -2.54 -2.16
CA PRO A 213 38.85 -3.82 -1.82
C PRO A 213 40.11 -3.63 -0.98
N SER A 214 40.47 -2.39 -0.62
CA SER A 214 41.64 -1.98 0.15
C SER A 214 41.44 -1.98 1.67
N GLN A 215 40.24 -2.29 2.22
CA GLN A 215 40.18 -2.75 3.61
C GLN A 215 40.46 -4.26 3.64
N GLN A 216 41.62 -4.63 3.12
CA GLN A 216 42.30 -5.84 3.49
C GLN A 216 42.35 -5.89 5.02
N VAL A 217 41.65 -6.87 5.56
CA VAL A 217 41.73 -7.27 6.96
C VAL A 217 43.25 -7.29 7.27
N SER A 218 43.68 -6.32 8.09
CA SER A 218 45.01 -6.37 8.69
C SER A 218 45.14 -7.74 9.35
N PRO A 219 46.11 -8.59 8.95
CA PRO A 219 46.27 -9.90 9.57
C PRO A 219 46.44 -9.64 11.08
N GLY A 220 45.48 -10.13 11.84
CA GLY A 220 45.52 -10.05 13.28
C GLY A 220 46.90 -10.48 13.80
N PRO A 221 47.33 -9.98 14.97
CA PRO A 221 48.65 -10.27 15.54
C PRO A 221 48.84 -11.79 15.58
N ARG A 222 49.93 -12.24 14.90
CA ARG A 222 50.37 -13.64 14.91
C ARG A 222 50.41 -14.08 16.36
N VAL A 223 49.52 -14.96 16.77
CA VAL A 223 49.64 -15.69 18.03
C VAL A 223 50.93 -16.46 17.95
N SER A 224 51.94 -16.04 18.75
CA SER A 224 53.20 -16.78 18.93
C SER A 224 52.85 -18.20 19.35
N PRO A 225 53.48 -19.22 18.72
CA PRO A 225 53.32 -20.61 19.17
C PRO A 225 53.87 -20.72 20.57
N GLY A 226 52.99 -21.04 21.51
CA GLY A 226 53.34 -21.31 22.91
C GLY A 226 54.37 -22.44 23.01
N PRO A 227 55.20 -22.47 24.11
CA PRO A 227 56.29 -23.39 24.28
C PRO A 227 55.82 -24.85 24.21
N ARG A 228 56.53 -25.63 23.36
CA ARG A 228 56.35 -27.07 23.20
C ARG A 228 56.57 -27.73 24.55
N VAL A 229 55.53 -28.28 25.15
CA VAL A 229 55.64 -29.21 26.28
C VAL A 229 56.29 -30.49 25.79
N THR A 230 57.54 -30.65 26.17
CA THR A 230 58.34 -31.90 25.97
C THR A 230 57.66 -32.99 26.81
N ARG A 231 57.08 -33.98 26.13
CA ARG A 231 56.62 -35.22 26.73
C ARG A 231 57.85 -36.03 27.12
N GLY A 232 58.06 -36.20 28.45
CA GLY A 232 59.07 -37.08 29.00
C GLY A 232 58.80 -38.55 28.64
N PRO A 233 59.89 -39.35 28.56
CA PRO A 233 59.84 -40.75 28.18
C PRO A 233 59.44 -41.63 29.32
N GLY A 234 58.60 -42.57 29.04
CA GLY A 234 58.57 -43.92 29.48
C GLY A 234 58.39 -44.27 30.99
N LEU A 235 57.44 -45.12 31.16
CA LEU A 235 57.71 -46.27 32.12
C LEU A 235 56.93 -47.47 31.56
N THR A 236 57.68 -48.37 31.04
CA THR A 236 57.44 -49.81 30.84
C THR A 236 57.20 -50.51 32.16
N SER A 237 56.37 -51.50 32.09
CA SER A 237 56.39 -52.72 33.00
C SER A 237 54.95 -52.98 33.45
N GLY A 238 54.42 -54.13 33.21
CA GLY A 238 54.73 -55.47 33.48
C GLY A 238 53.49 -56.32 33.38
N ARG A 239 53.66 -57.43 32.74
CA ARG A 239 52.78 -58.62 32.77
C ARG A 239 53.11 -59.38 34.13
N PRO A 240 52.28 -60.30 34.52
CA PRO A 240 51.78 -61.47 33.81
C PRO A 240 50.28 -61.62 33.72
#